data_75a54ee8ca5c60166ce7b45b71e0143e
#
_entry.id   75a54ee8ca5c60166ce7b45b71e0143e
#
_cell.length_a   1.000
_cell.length_b   1.000
_cell.length_c   1.000
_cell.angle_alpha   90.00
_cell.angle_beta   90.00
_cell.angle_gamma   90.00
#
_symmetry.space_group_name_H-M   'P 1'
#
loop_
_entity.id
_entity.type
_entity.pdbx_description
1 polymer ?
#
loop_
_entity_poly.entity_id
_entity_poly.type
_entity_poly.pdbx_seq_one_letter_code
_entity_poly.pdbx_strand_id
1 'polypeptide(L)'
;MKELLFEIQEERTDEWIAENYTDAEEGTPEWDAAAQEYSWFQDWMEEEAEQQYFEASLASIPDRLQDAKDELFELENLMQFNQPGIVERMAYVHCVSVLDSFLMYSARALLNHPPHLQRFLQVADSLIANKEDRRKLRASKWCP
;
A
#
# COMPACT_ATOMS: atom_id res chain seq x y z
N MET A 1 4.88 -24.92 8.60
CA MET A 1 4.53 -23.48 8.78
C MET A 1 3.02 -23.22 8.74
N LYS A 2 2.26 -23.76 7.77
CA LYS A 2 0.78 -23.62 7.76
C LYS A 2 0.09 -24.32 8.95
N GLU A 3 0.55 -25.50 9.33
CA GLU A 3 0.01 -26.27 10.47
C GLU A 3 0.18 -25.50 11.80
N LEU A 4 1.35 -24.91 12.03
CA LEU A 4 1.62 -24.12 13.24
C LEU A 4 0.72 -22.87 13.32
N LEU A 5 0.44 -22.21 12.19
CA LEU A 5 -0.46 -21.04 12.15
C LEU A 5 -1.90 -21.45 12.44
N PHE A 6 -2.31 -22.62 11.95
CA PHE A 6 -3.64 -23.17 12.22
C PHE A 6 -3.81 -23.50 13.70
N GLU A 7 -2.84 -24.20 14.31
CA GLU A 7 -2.83 -24.52 15.75
C GLU A 7 -2.91 -23.26 16.62
N ILE A 8 -2.14 -22.21 16.30
CA ILE A 8 -2.18 -20.93 17.04
C ILE A 8 -3.55 -20.25 16.91
N GLN A 9 -4.17 -20.33 15.73
CA GLN A 9 -5.47 -19.71 15.50
C GLN A 9 -6.58 -20.47 16.25
N GLU A 10 -6.53 -21.79 16.25
CA GLU A 10 -7.44 -22.67 17.01
C GLU A 10 -7.32 -22.40 18.52
N GLU A 11 -6.11 -22.40 19.08
CA GLU A 11 -5.85 -22.09 20.49
C GLU A 11 -6.41 -20.71 20.91
N ARG A 12 -6.23 -19.68 20.08
CA ARG A 12 -6.78 -18.34 20.33
C ARG A 12 -8.31 -18.29 20.28
N THR A 13 -8.91 -19.07 19.38
CA THR A 13 -10.35 -19.17 19.28
C THR A 13 -10.92 -19.81 20.54
N ASP A 14 -10.29 -20.90 21.01
CA ASP A 14 -10.69 -21.62 22.21
C ASP A 14 -10.55 -20.75 23.47
N GLU A 15 -9.44 -20.03 23.61
CA GLU A 15 -9.22 -19.08 24.71
C GLU A 15 -10.30 -17.98 24.71
N TRP A 16 -10.59 -17.39 23.56
CA TRP A 16 -11.60 -16.34 23.45
C TRP A 16 -13.01 -16.84 23.80
N ILE A 17 -13.36 -18.05 23.34
CA ILE A 17 -14.66 -18.68 23.65
C ILE A 17 -14.74 -18.97 25.15
N ALA A 18 -13.69 -19.51 25.75
CA ALA A 18 -13.66 -19.80 27.17
C ALA A 18 -13.80 -18.55 28.07
N GLU A 19 -13.29 -17.41 27.61
CA GLU A 19 -13.40 -16.13 28.30
C GLU A 19 -14.79 -15.49 28.17
N ASN A 20 -15.44 -15.61 27.00
CA ASN A 20 -16.69 -14.90 26.69
C ASN A 20 -17.93 -15.77 26.83
N TYR A 21 -17.80 -17.10 26.72
CA TYR A 21 -18.90 -18.09 26.75
C TYR A 21 -18.56 -19.23 27.69
N THR A 22 -18.70 -18.98 29.00
CA THR A 22 -18.33 -19.95 30.07
C THR A 22 -19.09 -21.28 30.05
N ASP A 23 -20.25 -21.34 29.40
CA ASP A 23 -21.13 -22.50 29.34
C ASP A 23 -21.08 -23.21 27.97
N ALA A 24 -20.28 -22.77 27.02
CA ALA A 24 -20.14 -23.40 25.72
C ALA A 24 -19.14 -24.55 25.78
N GLU A 25 -19.60 -25.78 25.50
CA GLU A 25 -18.74 -26.94 25.38
C GLU A 25 -18.37 -27.20 23.92
N GLU A 26 -17.12 -27.62 23.67
CA GLU A 26 -16.63 -27.97 22.35
C GLU A 26 -17.53 -29.03 21.66
N GLY A 27 -17.88 -28.77 20.39
CA GLY A 27 -18.75 -29.60 19.57
C GLY A 27 -20.24 -29.37 19.79
N THR A 28 -20.64 -28.34 20.56
CA THR A 28 -22.04 -27.92 20.68
C THR A 28 -22.38 -26.81 19.65
N PRO A 29 -23.66 -26.65 19.29
CA PRO A 29 -24.08 -25.55 18.42
C PRO A 29 -23.73 -24.15 18.97
N GLU A 30 -23.69 -24.01 20.31
CA GLU A 30 -23.30 -22.80 21.02
C GLU A 30 -21.83 -22.49 20.81
N TRP A 31 -20.96 -23.52 20.82
CA TRP A 31 -19.54 -23.40 20.51
C TRP A 31 -19.32 -22.96 19.05
N ASP A 32 -20.00 -23.61 18.10
CA ASP A 32 -19.90 -23.25 16.66
C ASP A 32 -20.34 -21.82 16.41
N ALA A 33 -21.39 -21.36 17.09
CA ALA A 33 -21.85 -19.97 16.99
C ALA A 33 -20.83 -18.98 17.56
N ALA A 34 -20.22 -19.28 18.70
CA ALA A 34 -19.17 -18.47 19.32
C ALA A 34 -17.90 -18.41 18.46
N ALA A 35 -17.49 -19.52 17.86
CA ALA A 35 -16.35 -19.57 16.94
C ALA A 35 -16.59 -18.71 15.68
N GLN A 36 -17.82 -18.71 15.17
CA GLN A 36 -18.21 -17.86 14.05
C GLN A 36 -18.20 -16.37 14.44
N GLU A 37 -18.68 -16.03 15.63
CA GLU A 37 -18.64 -14.65 16.14
C GLU A 37 -17.21 -14.16 16.32
N TYR A 38 -16.31 -15.01 16.82
CA TYR A 38 -14.89 -14.70 16.93
C TYR A 38 -14.25 -14.46 15.56
N SER A 39 -14.57 -15.27 14.55
CA SER A 39 -14.10 -15.07 13.19
C SER A 39 -14.54 -13.70 12.63
N TRP A 40 -15.80 -13.32 12.80
CA TRP A 40 -16.29 -12.01 12.39
C TRP A 40 -15.62 -10.85 13.14
N PHE A 41 -15.35 -11.06 14.43
CA PHE A 41 -14.63 -10.06 15.22
C PHE A 41 -13.19 -9.89 14.75
N GLN A 42 -12.51 -10.97 14.38
CA GLN A 42 -11.16 -10.89 13.78
C GLN A 42 -11.17 -10.18 12.44
N ASP A 43 -12.10 -10.53 11.54
CA ASP A 43 -12.24 -9.87 10.25
C ASP A 43 -12.49 -8.35 10.41
N TRP A 44 -13.37 -7.98 11.34
CA TRP A 44 -13.63 -6.58 11.65
C TRP A 44 -12.40 -5.85 12.22
N MET A 45 -11.64 -6.48 13.10
CA MET A 45 -10.40 -5.92 13.65
C MET A 45 -9.34 -5.71 12.57
N GLU A 46 -9.24 -6.64 11.62
CA GLU A 46 -8.32 -6.53 10.49
C GLU A 46 -8.71 -5.37 9.55
N GLU A 47 -10.01 -5.27 9.20
CA GLU A 47 -10.53 -4.14 8.39
C GLU A 47 -10.29 -2.78 9.09
N GLU A 48 -10.53 -2.70 10.40
CA GLU A 48 -10.29 -1.48 11.18
C GLU A 48 -8.80 -1.10 11.20
N ALA A 49 -7.91 -2.10 11.37
CA ALA A 49 -6.46 -1.88 11.35
C ALA A 49 -5.98 -1.42 9.97
N GLU A 50 -6.49 -2.03 8.89
CA GLU A 50 -6.19 -1.59 7.51
C GLU A 50 -6.67 -0.15 7.26
N GLN A 51 -7.88 0.18 7.72
CA GLN A 51 -8.42 1.53 7.58
C GLN A 51 -7.58 2.57 8.34
N GLN A 52 -7.21 2.29 9.59
CA GLN A 52 -6.34 3.16 10.38
C GLN A 52 -4.97 3.36 9.74
N TYR A 53 -4.38 2.29 9.21
CA TYR A 53 -3.10 2.36 8.49
C TYR A 53 -3.20 3.22 7.23
N PHE A 54 -4.28 3.06 6.48
CA PHE A 54 -4.55 3.88 5.29
C PHE A 54 -4.70 5.37 5.65
N GLU A 55 -5.51 5.68 6.67
CA GLU A 55 -5.72 7.06 7.13
C GLU A 55 -4.41 7.70 7.63
N ALA A 56 -3.61 6.98 8.40
CA ALA A 56 -2.31 7.45 8.86
C ALA A 56 -1.34 7.69 7.69
N SER A 57 -1.38 6.83 6.66
CA SER A 57 -0.57 6.99 5.45
C SER A 57 -0.97 8.24 4.67
N LEU A 58 -2.26 8.52 4.53
CA LEU A 58 -2.76 9.74 3.88
C LEU A 58 -2.43 11.00 4.67
N ALA A 59 -2.58 10.97 5.99
CA ALA A 59 -2.30 12.10 6.87
C ALA A 59 -0.84 12.55 6.82
N SER A 60 0.09 11.65 6.49
CA SER A 60 1.52 11.97 6.38
C SER A 60 1.95 12.55 5.02
N ILE A 61 1.08 12.54 3.99
CA ILE A 61 1.41 13.11 2.66
C ILE A 61 1.75 14.60 2.72
N PRO A 62 1.01 15.46 3.44
CA PRO A 62 1.35 16.88 3.57
C PRO A 62 2.72 17.13 4.17
N ASP A 63 3.12 16.37 5.20
CA ASP A 63 4.42 16.49 5.84
C ASP A 63 5.54 16.10 4.85
N ARG A 64 5.35 15.00 4.11
CA ARG A 64 6.29 14.58 3.07
C ARG A 64 6.39 15.57 1.91
N LEU A 65 5.29 16.25 1.57
CA LEU A 65 5.30 17.32 0.59
C LEU A 65 6.11 18.52 1.11
N GLN A 66 5.98 18.84 2.39
CA GLN A 66 6.75 19.93 2.99
C GLN A 66 8.24 19.60 3.02
N ASP A 67 8.61 18.39 3.47
CA ASP A 67 10.01 17.92 3.44
C ASP A 67 10.60 18.04 2.01
N ALA A 68 9.87 17.58 0.99
CA ALA A 68 10.31 17.68 -0.39
C ALA A 68 10.48 19.12 -0.88
N LYS A 69 9.58 20.03 -0.48
CA LYS A 69 9.69 21.47 -0.80
C LYS A 69 10.90 22.12 -0.14
N ASP A 70 11.15 21.79 1.13
CA ASP A 70 12.26 22.35 1.89
C ASP A 70 13.60 21.90 1.26
N GLU A 71 13.70 20.64 0.87
CA GLU A 71 14.89 20.09 0.22
C GLU A 71 15.12 20.70 -1.18
N LEU A 72 14.06 20.90 -1.97
CA LEU A 72 14.15 21.60 -3.25
C LEU A 72 14.53 23.07 -3.08
N PHE A 73 14.05 23.73 -2.03
CA PHE A 73 14.41 25.12 -1.73
C PHE A 73 15.88 25.24 -1.32
N GLU A 74 16.43 24.29 -0.56
CA GLU A 74 17.86 24.26 -0.25
C GLU A 74 18.72 24.08 -1.50
N LEU A 75 18.29 23.23 -2.45
CA LEU A 75 18.94 23.07 -3.74
C LEU A 75 18.90 24.38 -4.56
N GLU A 76 17.75 25.06 -4.59
CA GLU A 76 17.61 26.34 -5.28
C GLU A 76 18.58 27.37 -4.70
N ASN A 77 18.68 27.48 -3.38
CA ASN A 77 19.62 28.36 -2.69
C ASN A 77 21.08 28.01 -3.03
N LEU A 78 21.44 26.74 -3.07
CA LEU A 78 22.76 26.28 -3.47
C LEU A 78 23.10 26.74 -4.91
N MET A 79 22.12 26.66 -5.81
CA MET A 79 22.29 26.98 -7.23
C MET A 79 22.30 28.50 -7.54
N GLN A 80 21.99 29.37 -6.57
CA GLN A 80 22.11 30.82 -6.72
C GLN A 80 23.57 31.29 -6.87
N PHE A 81 24.53 30.47 -6.43
CA PHE A 81 25.95 30.76 -6.56
C PHE A 81 26.53 30.06 -7.80
N ASN A 82 27.57 30.69 -8.39
CA ASN A 82 28.26 30.05 -9.51
C ASN A 82 28.96 28.76 -9.07
N GLN A 83 28.40 27.64 -9.48
CA GLN A 83 28.85 26.30 -9.08
C GLN A 83 29.61 25.63 -10.23
N PRO A 84 30.58 24.73 -9.90
CA PRO A 84 31.16 23.86 -10.91
C PRO A 84 30.08 22.99 -11.59
N GLY A 85 30.18 22.75 -12.89
CA GLY A 85 29.19 21.99 -13.66
C GLY A 85 28.93 20.56 -13.15
N ILE A 86 29.82 19.99 -12.31
CA ILE A 86 29.57 18.71 -11.62
C ILE A 86 28.50 18.88 -10.54
N VAL A 87 28.54 20.00 -9.79
CA VAL A 87 27.58 20.31 -8.74
C VAL A 87 26.19 20.54 -9.34
N GLU A 88 26.11 21.24 -10.48
CA GLU A 88 24.83 21.43 -11.20
C GLU A 88 24.20 20.10 -11.61
N ARG A 89 24.99 19.17 -12.15
CA ARG A 89 24.48 17.83 -12.50
C ARG A 89 24.04 17.03 -11.29
N MET A 90 24.78 17.12 -10.18
CA MET A 90 24.39 16.46 -8.92
C MET A 90 23.11 17.03 -8.36
N ALA A 91 22.96 18.36 -8.36
CA ALA A 91 21.74 19.05 -7.92
C ALA A 91 20.53 18.62 -8.76
N TYR A 92 20.69 18.52 -10.09
CA TYR A 92 19.63 18.03 -10.97
C TYR A 92 19.21 16.58 -10.62
N VAL A 93 20.18 15.66 -10.48
CA VAL A 93 19.90 14.28 -10.11
C VAL A 93 19.19 14.21 -8.75
N HIS A 94 19.64 15.01 -7.78
CA HIS A 94 19.03 15.06 -6.46
C HIS A 94 17.59 15.60 -6.53
N CYS A 95 17.35 16.66 -7.27
CA CYS A 95 15.99 17.19 -7.50
C CYS A 95 15.05 16.09 -8.05
N VAL A 96 15.48 15.33 -9.05
CA VAL A 96 14.71 14.22 -9.62
C VAL A 96 14.45 13.15 -8.55
N SER A 97 15.45 12.82 -7.73
CA SER A 97 15.32 11.81 -6.65
C SER A 97 14.34 12.24 -5.56
N VAL A 98 14.33 13.51 -5.18
CA VAL A 98 13.37 14.07 -4.19
C VAL A 98 11.93 13.94 -4.72
N LEU A 99 11.70 14.35 -5.96
CA LEU A 99 10.39 14.26 -6.60
C LEU A 99 9.93 12.81 -6.76
N ASP A 100 10.80 11.93 -7.21
CA ASP A 100 10.49 10.49 -7.37
C ASP A 100 10.13 9.85 -6.02
N SER A 101 10.89 10.14 -4.98
CA SER A 101 10.64 9.64 -3.61
C SER A 101 9.28 10.11 -3.09
N PHE A 102 8.95 11.39 -3.26
CA PHE A 102 7.65 11.93 -2.87
C PHE A 102 6.50 11.28 -3.65
N LEU A 103 6.63 11.17 -4.98
CA LEU A 103 5.59 10.56 -5.82
C LEU A 103 5.39 9.08 -5.49
N MET A 104 6.47 8.33 -5.29
CA MET A 104 6.41 6.91 -4.90
C MET A 104 5.75 6.72 -3.54
N TYR A 105 6.08 7.58 -2.56
CA TYR A 105 5.43 7.54 -1.26
C TYR A 105 3.94 7.82 -1.36
N SER A 106 3.55 8.89 -2.06
CA SER A 106 2.16 9.27 -2.25
C SER A 106 1.35 8.19 -2.98
N ALA A 107 1.94 7.59 -4.03
CA ALA A 107 1.31 6.49 -4.74
C ALA A 107 1.09 5.27 -3.84
N ARG A 108 2.08 4.89 -3.03
CA ARG A 108 1.93 3.78 -2.07
C ARG A 108 0.86 4.06 -1.02
N ALA A 109 0.83 5.27 -0.45
CA ALA A 109 -0.19 5.67 0.53
C ALA A 109 -1.60 5.56 -0.07
N LEU A 110 -1.80 6.00 -1.31
CA LEU A 110 -3.10 5.90 -1.97
C LEU A 110 -3.48 4.45 -2.34
N LEU A 111 -2.50 3.61 -2.69
CA LEU A 111 -2.73 2.22 -3.11
C LEU A 111 -2.84 1.24 -1.92
N ASN A 112 -2.57 1.68 -0.70
CA ASN A 112 -2.82 0.89 0.51
C ASN A 112 -4.32 0.61 0.75
N HIS A 113 -5.21 1.39 0.13
CA HIS A 113 -6.65 1.14 0.20
C HIS A 113 -7.09 0.19 -0.92
N PRO A 114 -7.64 -1.00 -0.62
CA PRO A 114 -7.97 -2.03 -1.59
C PRO A 114 -8.82 -1.57 -2.78
N PRO A 115 -9.88 -0.75 -2.61
CA PRO A 115 -10.66 -0.21 -3.73
C PRO A 115 -9.84 0.66 -4.69
N HIS A 116 -8.89 1.45 -4.19
CA HIS A 116 -7.99 2.25 -5.02
C HIS A 116 -7.01 1.38 -5.80
N LEU A 117 -6.45 0.35 -5.16
CA LEU A 117 -5.57 -0.61 -5.80
C LEU A 117 -6.29 -1.34 -6.95
N GLN A 118 -7.49 -1.84 -6.71
CA GLN A 118 -8.29 -2.51 -7.75
C GLN A 118 -8.55 -1.61 -8.95
N ARG A 119 -8.97 -0.36 -8.69
CA ARG A 119 -9.19 0.63 -9.76
C ARG A 119 -7.92 0.96 -10.52
N PHE A 120 -6.80 1.10 -9.83
CA PHE A 120 -5.49 1.32 -10.45
C PHE A 120 -5.10 0.16 -11.37
N LEU A 121 -5.23 -1.09 -10.91
CA LEU A 121 -4.92 -2.27 -11.69
C LEU A 121 -5.78 -2.37 -12.96
N GLN A 122 -7.08 -2.14 -12.87
CA GLN A 122 -7.98 -2.12 -14.02
C GLN A 122 -7.56 -1.09 -15.09
N VAL A 123 -7.17 0.12 -14.65
CA VAL A 123 -6.69 1.16 -15.57
C VAL A 123 -5.32 0.79 -16.15
N ALA A 124 -4.41 0.29 -15.33
CA ALA A 124 -3.08 -0.13 -15.76
C ALA A 124 -3.16 -1.25 -16.82
N ASP A 125 -3.98 -2.27 -16.61
CA ASP A 125 -4.20 -3.36 -17.57
C ASP A 125 -4.75 -2.82 -18.90
N SER A 126 -5.71 -1.89 -18.85
CA SER A 126 -6.25 -1.27 -20.07
C SER A 126 -5.20 -0.46 -20.83
N LEU A 127 -4.30 0.22 -20.15
CA LEU A 127 -3.21 0.97 -20.77
C LEU A 127 -2.14 0.07 -21.37
N ILE A 128 -1.84 -1.07 -20.72
CA ILE A 128 -0.89 -2.07 -21.23
C ILE A 128 -1.45 -2.74 -22.49
N ALA A 129 -2.71 -3.16 -22.47
CA ALA A 129 -3.38 -3.75 -23.64
C ALA A 129 -3.36 -2.80 -24.83
N ASN A 130 -3.73 -1.52 -24.64
CA ASN A 130 -3.68 -0.49 -25.68
C ASN A 130 -2.26 -0.27 -26.23
N LYS A 131 -1.22 -0.40 -25.41
CA LYS A 131 0.18 -0.25 -25.83
C LYS A 131 0.65 -1.43 -26.69
N GLU A 132 0.22 -2.65 -26.34
CA GLU A 132 0.51 -3.85 -27.15
C GLU A 132 -0.18 -3.81 -28.50
N ASP A 133 -1.45 -3.41 -28.55
CA ASP A 133 -2.19 -3.25 -29.80
C ASP A 133 -1.56 -2.18 -30.70
N ARG A 134 -1.10 -1.06 -30.15
CA ARG A 134 -0.33 -0.04 -30.90
C ARG A 134 1.00 -0.58 -31.42
N ARG A 135 1.68 -1.47 -30.68
CA ARG A 135 2.92 -2.12 -31.13
C ARG A 135 2.65 -3.10 -32.26
N LYS A 136 1.59 -3.91 -32.17
CA LYS A 136 1.16 -4.85 -33.21
C LYS A 136 0.79 -4.11 -34.49
N LEU A 137 0.05 -3.00 -34.41
CA LEU A 137 -0.31 -2.16 -35.54
C LEU A 137 0.92 -1.49 -36.22
N ARG A 138 1.95 -1.13 -35.45
CA ARG A 138 3.21 -0.62 -36.01
C ARG A 138 4.01 -1.73 -36.70
N ALA A 139 4.08 -2.92 -36.10
CA ALA A 139 4.79 -4.05 -36.69
C ALA A 139 4.14 -4.50 -38.01
N SER A 140 2.80 -4.50 -38.11
CA SER A 140 2.07 -4.90 -39.34
C SER A 140 2.23 -3.90 -40.51
N LYS A 141 2.63 -2.63 -40.24
CA LYS A 141 2.87 -1.64 -41.30
C LYS A 141 4.26 -1.70 -41.94
N TRP A 142 5.17 -2.54 -41.39
CA TRP A 142 6.56 -2.64 -41.84
C TRP A 142 6.91 -4.03 -42.42
N CYS A 143 5.91 -4.91 -42.66
CA CYS A 143 6.11 -6.12 -43.47
C CYS A 143 5.71 -5.80 -44.92
N PRO A 144 6.66 -5.82 -45.91
CA PRO A 144 6.35 -5.68 -47.30
C PRO A 144 5.63 -6.91 -47.85
#